data_b4121c06d4186631db51d94ac70750f6
#
_entry.id   b4121c06d4186631db51d94ac70750f6
#
_cell.length_a   1.000
_cell.length_b   1.000
_cell.length_c   1.000
_cell.angle_alpha   90.00
_cell.angle_beta   90.00
_cell.angle_gamma   90.00
#
_symmetry.space_group_name_H-M   'P 1'
#
loop_
_entity.id
_entity.type
_entity.pdbx_description
1 polymer ?
#
loop_
_entity_poly.entity_id
_entity_poly.type
_entity_poly.pdbx_seq_one_letter_code
_entity_poly.pdbx_strand_id
1 'polypeptide(L)'
;MSETKTKPHLPDLTATRVHHIGLTVASLDRALEFWEAFLGVERLWRMMLDRPYLGRHVGYPGVKIDAAFVPLPGGAILELLEYQLDGRVQNPEATANPGNMHICLSVTNAQSAWERAVALGAKPVAPAGPVDVDGGPNKGARAAYLRIHDGITLEMIQPAPGR
;
A
#
# COMPACT_ATOMS: atom_id res chain seq x y z
N MET A 1 -10.30 33.16 -28.72
CA MET A 1 -8.82 33.13 -28.71
C MET A 1 -8.38 32.20 -27.62
N SER A 2 -7.84 31.03 -27.99
CA SER A 2 -7.37 30.01 -27.01
C SER A 2 -5.97 30.44 -26.55
N GLU A 3 -5.83 30.79 -25.27
CA GLU A 3 -4.53 30.99 -24.67
C GLU A 3 -3.77 29.67 -24.65
N THR A 4 -2.78 29.54 -25.50
CA THR A 4 -1.78 28.46 -25.42
C THR A 4 -0.96 28.67 -24.16
N LYS A 5 -1.33 27.99 -23.08
CA LYS A 5 -0.48 27.89 -21.87
C LYS A 5 0.83 27.20 -22.27
N THR A 6 1.90 27.98 -22.38
CA THR A 6 3.26 27.47 -22.54
C THR A 6 3.58 26.57 -21.32
N LYS A 7 3.91 25.29 -21.58
CA LYS A 7 4.36 24.40 -20.52
C LYS A 7 5.67 24.95 -19.91
N PRO A 8 5.81 24.99 -18.59
CA PRO A 8 7.06 25.42 -17.97
C PRO A 8 8.20 24.49 -18.41
N HIS A 9 9.38 25.08 -18.64
CA HIS A 9 10.60 24.30 -18.84
C HIS A 9 10.96 23.63 -17.52
N LEU A 10 10.95 22.29 -17.51
CA LEU A 10 11.29 21.47 -16.36
C LEU A 10 12.69 20.87 -16.59
N PRO A 11 13.49 20.71 -15.50
CA PRO A 11 14.73 19.95 -15.59
C PRO A 11 14.49 18.52 -16.05
N ASP A 12 15.48 17.91 -16.69
CA ASP A 12 15.39 16.52 -17.13
C ASP A 12 15.22 15.58 -15.95
N LEU A 13 14.29 14.63 -16.07
CA LEU A 13 14.05 13.57 -15.11
C LEU A 13 14.15 12.21 -15.79
N THR A 14 15.02 11.35 -15.26
CA THR A 14 15.05 9.92 -15.62
C THR A 14 14.71 9.07 -14.40
N ALA A 15 13.45 8.63 -14.31
CA ALA A 15 13.04 7.62 -13.34
C ALA A 15 13.28 6.24 -13.93
N THR A 16 14.08 5.40 -13.24
CA THR A 16 14.48 4.08 -13.75
C THR A 16 13.57 2.96 -13.29
N ARG A 17 12.99 3.08 -12.09
CA ARG A 17 12.06 2.10 -11.50
C ARG A 17 11.35 2.67 -10.29
N VAL A 18 10.28 2.02 -9.86
CA VAL A 18 9.74 2.20 -8.50
C VAL A 18 10.70 1.47 -7.54
N HIS A 19 11.32 2.22 -6.61
CA HIS A 19 12.25 1.62 -5.64
C HIS A 19 11.47 0.87 -4.54
N HIS A 20 10.50 1.52 -3.92
CA HIS A 20 9.57 0.95 -2.93
C HIS A 20 8.26 1.73 -2.90
N ILE A 21 7.27 1.15 -2.24
CA ILE A 21 6.02 1.81 -1.84
C ILE A 21 6.07 1.92 -0.33
N GLY A 22 6.05 3.14 0.22
CA GLY A 22 6.12 3.37 1.66
C GLY A 22 4.73 3.44 2.31
N LEU A 23 4.55 2.74 3.42
CA LEU A 23 3.38 2.82 4.28
C LEU A 23 3.82 3.19 5.71
N THR A 24 3.29 4.28 6.24
CA THR A 24 3.43 4.60 7.65
C THR A 24 2.39 3.84 8.46
N VAL A 25 2.84 3.14 9.50
CA VAL A 25 2.02 2.26 10.34
C VAL A 25 2.09 2.68 11.81
N ALA A 26 1.04 2.35 12.57
CA ALA A 26 1.02 2.61 14.01
C ALA A 26 1.91 1.62 14.77
N SER A 27 1.99 0.37 14.32
CA SER A 27 2.83 -0.69 14.88
C SER A 27 3.44 -1.52 13.76
N LEU A 28 4.77 -1.55 13.71
CA LEU A 28 5.51 -2.34 12.73
C LEU A 28 5.33 -3.84 12.94
N ASP A 29 5.26 -4.30 14.20
CA ASP A 29 5.03 -5.71 14.51
C ASP A 29 3.71 -6.20 13.92
N ARG A 30 2.62 -5.45 14.16
CA ARG A 30 1.29 -5.77 13.64
C ARG A 30 1.23 -5.73 12.12
N ALA A 31 1.90 -4.78 11.51
CA ALA A 31 1.96 -4.67 10.06
C ALA A 31 2.73 -5.85 9.44
N LEU A 32 3.87 -6.23 10.01
CA LEU A 32 4.66 -7.38 9.57
C LEU A 32 3.89 -8.69 9.74
N GLU A 33 3.22 -8.91 10.89
CA GLU A 33 2.39 -10.09 11.13
C GLU A 33 1.34 -10.25 10.01
N PHE A 34 0.66 -9.15 9.64
CA PHE A 34 -0.32 -9.19 8.55
C PHE A 34 0.33 -9.49 7.20
N TRP A 35 1.33 -8.69 6.78
CA TRP A 35 1.87 -8.77 5.43
C TRP A 35 2.64 -10.07 5.17
N GLU A 36 3.45 -10.53 6.13
CA GLU A 36 4.19 -11.79 6.03
C GLU A 36 3.21 -12.98 5.95
N ALA A 37 2.18 -13.01 6.81
CA ALA A 37 1.18 -14.06 6.79
C ALA A 37 0.29 -14.01 5.54
N PHE A 38 -0.11 -12.80 5.09
CA PHE A 38 -0.97 -12.65 3.92
C PHE A 38 -0.28 -13.07 2.62
N LEU A 39 0.96 -12.63 2.43
CA LEU A 39 1.75 -12.92 1.23
C LEU A 39 2.44 -14.29 1.28
N GLY A 40 2.65 -14.86 2.46
CA GLY A 40 3.43 -16.08 2.64
C GLY A 40 4.93 -15.87 2.41
N VAL A 41 5.45 -14.71 2.81
CA VAL A 41 6.85 -14.31 2.64
C VAL A 41 7.47 -13.87 3.96
N GLU A 42 8.79 -13.84 4.02
CA GLU A 42 9.51 -13.20 5.11
C GLU A 42 9.97 -11.80 4.67
N ARG A 43 10.04 -10.85 5.62
CA ARG A 43 10.64 -9.54 5.36
C ARG A 43 12.10 -9.68 4.93
N LEU A 44 12.55 -8.76 4.09
CA LEU A 44 13.95 -8.73 3.63
C LEU A 44 14.89 -8.24 4.74
N TRP A 45 14.44 -7.26 5.53
CA TRP A 45 15.15 -6.72 6.70
C TRP A 45 14.19 -5.91 7.58
N ARG A 46 14.63 -5.69 8.84
CA ARG A 46 14.04 -4.74 9.79
C ARG A 46 15.16 -4.08 10.57
N MET A 47 15.08 -2.76 10.77
CA MET A 47 16.04 -2.02 11.59
C MET A 47 15.48 -0.72 12.12
N MET A 48 16.00 -0.25 13.24
CA MET A 48 15.79 1.11 13.73
C MET A 48 16.68 2.08 12.95
N LEU A 49 16.05 3.02 12.26
CA LEU A 49 16.72 4.11 11.57
C LEU A 49 16.80 5.31 12.53
N ASP A 50 18.01 5.71 12.92
CA ASP A 50 18.25 6.75 13.92
C ASP A 50 19.38 7.73 13.53
N ARG A 51 19.83 7.70 12.28
CA ARG A 51 20.94 8.54 11.80
C ARG A 51 20.52 10.00 11.62
N PRO A 52 21.42 10.97 11.84
CA PRO A 52 21.09 12.40 11.79
C PRO A 52 20.52 12.91 10.47
N TYR A 53 20.82 12.25 9.33
CA TYR A 53 20.26 12.63 8.03
C TYR A 53 18.75 12.41 7.95
N LEU A 54 18.23 11.43 8.69
CA LEU A 54 16.85 10.99 8.61
C LEU A 54 15.88 12.12 8.91
N GLY A 55 16.11 12.84 10.01
CA GLY A 55 15.24 13.96 10.39
C GLY A 55 15.17 15.06 9.34
N ARG A 56 16.28 15.31 8.60
CA ARG A 56 16.27 16.25 7.48
C ARG A 56 15.55 15.69 6.26
N HIS A 57 15.67 14.38 6.03
CA HIS A 57 15.04 13.69 4.90
C HIS A 57 13.51 13.68 5.03
N VAL A 58 12.99 13.34 6.21
CA VAL A 58 11.54 13.19 6.44
C VAL A 58 10.88 14.42 7.10
N GLY A 59 11.64 15.46 7.43
CA GLY A 59 11.11 16.72 8.00
C GLY A 59 10.83 16.68 9.51
N TYR A 60 11.31 15.67 10.24
CA TYR A 60 11.14 15.55 11.69
C TYR A 60 12.49 15.44 12.40
N PRO A 61 13.09 16.55 12.87
CA PRO A 61 14.40 16.55 13.52
C PRO A 61 14.47 15.58 14.69
N GLY A 62 15.51 14.72 14.71
CA GLY A 62 15.73 13.76 15.80
C GLY A 62 14.82 12.53 15.79
N VAL A 63 13.97 12.36 14.78
CA VAL A 63 13.09 11.19 14.66
C VAL A 63 13.88 9.88 14.59
N LYS A 64 13.32 8.85 15.19
CA LYS A 64 13.70 7.45 14.96
C LYS A 64 12.54 6.76 14.25
N ILE A 65 12.86 5.85 13.34
CA ILE A 65 11.86 5.09 12.58
C ILE A 65 12.25 3.62 12.64
N ASP A 66 11.37 2.77 13.17
CA ASP A 66 11.50 1.34 12.99
C ASP A 66 10.96 0.99 11.61
N ALA A 67 11.80 0.44 10.76
CA ALA A 67 11.50 0.24 9.35
C ALA A 67 11.76 -1.21 8.92
N ALA A 68 10.96 -1.68 7.97
CA ALA A 68 11.14 -3.00 7.37
C ALA A 68 10.78 -3.00 5.88
N PHE A 69 11.44 -3.88 5.12
CA PHE A 69 11.09 -4.17 3.73
C PHE A 69 10.44 -5.54 3.62
N VAL A 70 9.27 -5.57 2.99
CA VAL A 70 8.54 -6.80 2.65
C VAL A 70 8.50 -6.93 1.13
N PRO A 71 8.90 -8.10 0.56
CA PRO A 71 8.83 -8.28 -0.89
C PRO A 71 7.37 -8.41 -1.33
N LEU A 72 7.01 -7.67 -2.39
CA LEU A 72 5.73 -7.81 -3.08
C LEU A 72 5.88 -8.66 -4.34
N PRO A 73 4.79 -9.30 -4.82
CA PRO A 73 4.80 -9.97 -6.12
C PRO A 73 5.25 -9.04 -7.24
N GLY A 74 5.96 -9.59 -8.24
CA GLY A 74 6.48 -8.80 -9.36
C GLY A 74 7.75 -8.00 -9.07
N GLY A 75 8.41 -8.21 -7.92
CA GLY A 75 9.69 -7.58 -7.57
C GLY A 75 9.57 -6.17 -6.98
N ALA A 76 8.37 -5.70 -6.70
CA ALA A 76 8.16 -4.47 -5.94
C ALA A 76 8.50 -4.69 -4.45
N ILE A 77 8.77 -3.61 -3.74
CA ILE A 77 9.10 -3.62 -2.31
C ILE A 77 8.07 -2.76 -1.58
N LEU A 78 7.53 -3.29 -0.49
CA LEU A 78 6.76 -2.55 0.49
C LEU A 78 7.68 -2.14 1.64
N GLU A 79 7.83 -0.82 1.85
CA GLU A 79 8.51 -0.26 3.02
C GLU A 79 7.47 0.05 4.10
N LEU A 80 7.59 -0.58 5.25
CA LEU A 80 6.76 -0.31 6.43
C LEU A 80 7.55 0.57 7.39
N LEU A 81 6.94 1.66 7.89
CA LEU A 81 7.60 2.69 8.67
C LEU A 81 6.79 2.99 9.93
N GLU A 82 7.35 2.69 11.10
CA GLU A 82 6.80 3.12 12.39
C GLU A 82 7.62 4.28 12.93
N TYR A 83 7.08 5.50 12.83
CA TYR A 83 7.70 6.71 13.37
C TYR A 83 7.61 6.72 14.89
N GLN A 84 8.73 6.88 15.58
CA GLN A 84 8.78 7.03 17.04
C GLN A 84 8.53 8.51 17.39
N LEU A 85 7.27 8.94 17.25
CA LEU A 85 6.81 10.30 17.51
C LEU A 85 5.51 10.26 18.29
N ASP A 86 5.37 11.18 19.26
CA ASP A 86 4.11 11.40 19.96
C ASP A 86 3.11 12.20 19.10
N GLY A 87 1.82 12.06 19.40
CA GLY A 87 0.76 12.85 18.76
C GLY A 87 0.47 12.47 17.31
N ARG A 88 0.92 11.32 16.84
CA ARG A 88 0.54 10.81 15.51
C ARG A 88 -0.97 10.61 15.44
N VAL A 89 -1.56 11.03 14.34
CA VAL A 89 -2.99 10.84 14.06
C VAL A 89 -3.19 9.91 12.87
N GLN A 90 -4.26 9.13 12.93
CA GLN A 90 -4.62 8.25 11.83
C GLN A 90 -5.28 9.07 10.70
N ASN A 91 -4.91 8.80 9.46
CA ASN A 91 -5.59 9.39 8.32
C ASN A 91 -7.03 8.86 8.18
N PRO A 92 -7.95 9.66 7.61
CA PRO A 92 -9.31 9.20 7.30
C PRO A 92 -9.29 7.95 6.41
N GLU A 93 -10.08 6.95 6.77
CA GLU A 93 -10.11 5.65 6.07
C GLU A 93 -10.91 5.66 4.75
N ALA A 94 -11.73 6.69 4.50
CA ALA A 94 -12.60 6.70 3.34
C ALA A 94 -11.81 6.79 2.02
N THR A 95 -11.94 5.78 1.17
CA THR A 95 -11.26 5.70 -0.14
C THR A 95 -11.58 6.84 -1.08
N ALA A 96 -12.74 7.49 -0.91
CA ALA A 96 -13.16 8.62 -1.72
C ALA A 96 -12.45 9.94 -1.38
N ASN A 97 -11.74 10.00 -0.25
CA ASN A 97 -11.01 11.21 0.13
C ASN A 97 -9.74 11.38 -0.73
N PRO A 98 -9.54 12.58 -1.33
CA PRO A 98 -8.31 12.86 -2.05
C PRO A 98 -7.06 12.58 -1.20
N GLY A 99 -6.04 11.94 -1.80
CA GLY A 99 -4.82 11.53 -1.09
C GLY A 99 -4.90 10.14 -0.46
N ASN A 100 -6.06 9.49 -0.42
CA ASN A 100 -6.17 8.11 0.02
C ASN A 100 -5.63 7.18 -1.07
N MET A 101 -4.66 6.36 -0.73
CA MET A 101 -4.01 5.39 -1.62
C MET A 101 -4.42 3.97 -1.24
N HIS A 102 -4.31 3.05 -2.21
CA HIS A 102 -4.44 1.62 -1.97
C HIS A 102 -3.36 0.84 -2.70
N ILE A 103 -3.07 -0.36 -2.21
CA ILE A 103 -2.25 -1.34 -2.91
C ILE A 103 -3.21 -2.36 -3.52
N CYS A 104 -3.12 -2.55 -4.84
CA CYS A 104 -3.88 -3.57 -5.55
C CYS A 104 -2.96 -4.74 -5.92
N LEU A 105 -3.33 -5.94 -5.49
CA LEU A 105 -2.62 -7.18 -5.81
C LEU A 105 -3.42 -8.01 -6.81
N SER A 106 -2.76 -8.43 -7.88
CA SER A 106 -3.33 -9.44 -8.77
C SER A 106 -3.23 -10.82 -8.09
N VAL A 107 -4.35 -11.53 -8.00
CA VAL A 107 -4.45 -12.82 -7.33
C VAL A 107 -5.07 -13.88 -8.25
N THR A 108 -4.72 -15.14 -8.04
CA THR A 108 -5.27 -16.25 -8.83
C THR A 108 -6.71 -16.61 -8.42
N ASN A 109 -7.10 -16.30 -7.19
CA ASN A 109 -8.45 -16.55 -6.66
C ASN A 109 -8.83 -15.44 -5.67
N ALA A 110 -9.73 -14.54 -6.08
CA ALA A 110 -10.16 -13.41 -5.28
C ALA A 110 -10.89 -13.83 -4.00
N GLN A 111 -11.68 -14.91 -4.05
CA GLN A 111 -12.40 -15.41 -2.88
C GLN A 111 -11.46 -15.91 -1.81
N SER A 112 -10.51 -16.79 -2.18
CA SER A 112 -9.54 -17.34 -1.23
C SER A 112 -8.61 -16.27 -0.65
N ALA A 113 -8.20 -15.28 -1.46
CA ALA A 113 -7.38 -14.15 -1.00
C ALA A 113 -8.17 -13.26 -0.02
N TRP A 114 -9.44 -13.00 -0.31
CA TRP A 114 -10.34 -12.26 0.57
C TRP A 114 -10.53 -12.96 1.93
N GLU A 115 -10.84 -14.26 1.91
CA GLU A 115 -11.00 -15.07 3.12
C GLU A 115 -9.73 -15.09 3.97
N ARG A 116 -8.56 -15.22 3.32
CA ARG A 116 -7.26 -15.16 4.00
C ARG A 116 -7.03 -13.80 4.68
N ALA A 117 -7.30 -12.70 3.99
CA ALA A 117 -7.16 -11.36 4.56
C ALA A 117 -8.11 -11.15 5.74
N VAL A 118 -9.37 -11.61 5.63
CA VAL A 118 -10.36 -11.53 6.71
C VAL A 118 -9.92 -12.35 7.92
N ALA A 119 -9.41 -13.56 7.70
CA ALA A 119 -8.87 -14.41 8.77
C ALA A 119 -7.69 -13.76 9.52
N LEU A 120 -6.94 -12.88 8.83
CA LEU A 120 -5.86 -12.08 9.40
C LEU A 120 -6.34 -10.72 9.97
N GLY A 121 -7.65 -10.52 10.10
CA GLY A 121 -8.24 -9.36 10.74
C GLY A 121 -8.57 -8.17 9.82
N ALA A 122 -8.45 -8.33 8.50
CA ALA A 122 -8.91 -7.32 7.55
C ALA A 122 -10.45 -7.19 7.59
N LYS A 123 -10.94 -5.95 7.44
CA LYS A 123 -12.38 -5.66 7.44
C LYS A 123 -12.85 -5.46 6.00
N PRO A 124 -13.82 -6.25 5.52
CA PRO A 124 -14.39 -6.07 4.19
C PRO A 124 -15.03 -4.69 4.00
N VAL A 125 -14.81 -4.07 2.85
CA VAL A 125 -15.59 -2.90 2.42
C VAL A 125 -16.95 -3.36 1.87
N ALA A 126 -16.96 -4.43 1.08
CA ALA A 126 -18.18 -5.12 0.65
C ALA A 126 -18.36 -6.42 1.46
N PRO A 127 -19.36 -6.51 2.35
CA PRO A 127 -19.52 -7.66 3.26
C PRO A 127 -19.73 -9.00 2.55
N ALA A 128 -20.30 -8.98 1.34
CA ALA A 128 -20.59 -10.18 0.56
C ALA A 128 -19.34 -10.81 -0.11
N GLY A 129 -18.16 -10.18 0.02
CA GLY A 129 -16.93 -10.65 -0.59
C GLY A 129 -16.62 -9.99 -1.94
N PRO A 130 -15.76 -10.61 -2.77
CA PRO A 130 -15.37 -10.09 -4.06
C PRO A 130 -16.55 -9.93 -5.02
N VAL A 131 -16.57 -8.81 -5.75
CA VAL A 131 -17.59 -8.46 -6.73
C VAL A 131 -17.12 -8.74 -8.16
N ASP A 132 -18.05 -9.08 -9.05
CA ASP A 132 -17.76 -9.23 -10.46
C ASP A 132 -17.69 -7.86 -11.13
N VAL A 133 -16.65 -7.65 -11.92
CA VAL A 133 -16.45 -6.41 -12.68
C VAL A 133 -17.19 -6.54 -14.01
N ASP A 134 -18.29 -5.81 -14.16
CA ASP A 134 -19.21 -5.91 -15.31
C ASP A 134 -18.88 -4.97 -16.47
N GLY A 135 -17.90 -4.07 -16.31
CA GLY A 135 -17.54 -3.09 -17.31
C GLY A 135 -16.08 -2.61 -17.26
N GLY A 136 -15.71 -1.75 -18.23
CA GLY A 136 -14.38 -1.15 -18.30
C GLY A 136 -13.25 -2.10 -18.69
N PRO A 137 -11.99 -1.66 -18.51
CA PRO A 137 -10.81 -2.45 -18.92
C PRO A 137 -10.68 -3.80 -18.23
N ASN A 138 -11.22 -3.92 -17.00
CA ASN A 138 -11.14 -5.13 -16.18
C ASN A 138 -12.43 -5.97 -16.22
N LYS A 139 -13.29 -5.78 -17.23
CA LYS A 139 -14.53 -6.57 -17.37
C LYS A 139 -14.25 -8.07 -17.33
N GLY A 140 -15.00 -8.79 -16.50
CA GLY A 140 -14.87 -10.23 -16.26
C GLY A 140 -13.89 -10.58 -15.15
N ALA A 141 -13.21 -9.61 -14.55
CA ALA A 141 -12.43 -9.79 -13.34
C ALA A 141 -13.34 -9.91 -12.10
N ARG A 142 -12.77 -10.36 -10.98
CA ARG A 142 -13.38 -10.26 -9.66
C ARG A 142 -12.47 -9.44 -8.76
N ALA A 143 -13.02 -8.48 -8.02
CA ALA A 143 -12.24 -7.57 -7.20
C ALA A 143 -12.86 -7.38 -5.81
N ALA A 144 -12.02 -7.06 -4.82
CA ALA A 144 -12.45 -6.73 -3.48
C ALA A 144 -11.56 -5.66 -2.85
N TYR A 145 -12.18 -4.76 -2.06
CA TYR A 145 -11.51 -3.84 -1.15
C TYR A 145 -11.68 -4.31 0.29
N LEU A 146 -10.58 -4.25 1.04
CA LEU A 146 -10.57 -4.49 2.48
C LEU A 146 -9.82 -3.36 3.19
N ARG A 147 -10.14 -3.15 4.45
CA ARG A 147 -9.36 -2.33 5.38
C ARG A 147 -8.48 -3.25 6.20
N ILE A 148 -7.18 -3.07 6.11
CA ILE A 148 -6.21 -3.74 6.96
C ILE A 148 -5.87 -2.86 8.18
N HIS A 149 -4.79 -3.16 8.90
CA HIS A 149 -4.33 -2.32 10.01
C HIS A 149 -4.23 -0.84 9.59
N ASP A 150 -4.40 0.06 10.53
CA ASP A 150 -4.28 1.52 10.36
C ASP A 150 -5.20 2.14 9.28
N GLY A 151 -6.29 1.45 8.91
CA GLY A 151 -7.23 1.92 7.89
C GLY A 151 -6.68 1.89 6.46
N ILE A 152 -5.54 1.25 6.23
CA ILE A 152 -4.94 1.10 4.91
C ILE A 152 -5.86 0.25 4.04
N THR A 153 -6.08 0.68 2.80
CA THR A 153 -6.86 -0.07 1.82
C THR A 153 -5.99 -1.08 1.09
N LEU A 154 -6.41 -2.34 1.12
CA LEU A 154 -5.91 -3.40 0.27
C LEU A 154 -6.97 -3.74 -0.77
N GLU A 155 -6.61 -3.65 -2.05
CA GLU A 155 -7.39 -4.17 -3.15
C GLU A 155 -6.78 -5.49 -3.62
N MET A 156 -7.63 -6.42 -4.01
CA MET A 156 -7.21 -7.60 -4.74
C MET A 156 -8.07 -7.77 -5.98
N ILE A 157 -7.43 -8.15 -7.07
CA ILE A 157 -8.09 -8.38 -8.35
C ILE A 157 -7.67 -9.75 -8.91
N GLN A 158 -8.66 -10.57 -9.20
CA GLN A 158 -8.49 -11.76 -10.02
C GLN A 158 -8.82 -11.39 -11.45
N PRO A 159 -7.84 -11.39 -12.38
CA PRO A 159 -8.09 -11.08 -13.79
C PRO A 159 -9.13 -12.00 -14.42
N ALA A 160 -9.78 -11.53 -15.48
CA ALA A 160 -10.64 -12.36 -16.29
C ALA A 160 -9.85 -13.55 -16.90
N PRO A 161 -10.48 -14.71 -17.10
CA PRO A 161 -9.82 -15.85 -17.76
C PRO A 161 -9.19 -15.46 -19.10
N GLY A 162 -7.92 -15.85 -19.31
CA GLY A 162 -7.18 -15.60 -20.54
C GLY A 162 -6.50 -14.22 -20.64
N ARG A 163 -6.44 -13.47 -19.56
CA ARG A 163 -5.67 -12.21 -19.43
C ARG A 163 -4.49 -12.34 -18.49
#